data_96064233bf4d07df43450672a7522771
#
_entry.id   96064233bf4d07df43450672a7522771
#
_cell.length_a   1.000
_cell.length_b   1.000
_cell.length_c   1.000
_cell.angle_alpha   90.00
_cell.angle_beta   90.00
_cell.angle_gamma   90.00
#
_symmetry.space_group_name_H-M   'P 1'
#
loop_
_entity.id
_entity.type
_entity.pdbx_description
1 polymer ?
#
loop_
_entity_poly.entity_id
_entity_poly.type
_entity_poly.pdbx_seq_one_letter_code
_entity_poly.pdbx_strand_id
1 'polypeptide(L)'
;MPYNVRQKHRAPRVSAQIPPNPALPRVCVIGAGASGLAAAKALYTAGVPFDCFEKGSEFGGNWLYGNPNGVSACYETLQINTSCPRMAFSDFPMPADYPDYASHDQVHAYFRDYVAHFGFGHTITFTTEVTHVRRGEHGGWDVDIRSTGAGTSAESCETASTETRHYDSVMVANGHHWDARWPEPEYPGHFDGEQIHAHDYRSGDQLEGRDVVVVGAGNSAMDIAVEGSHRSRSVNLSIRRGQWVLKKTLFGMAADQIALPSWAPWWATSARLRIAAMLSGGLRKYGLPIPSHAPGQSHPVQSDAIRDRLGAGAIAVKPGIERLESDRVVFTDGSQAPADLIVWATGYRVNFPFFDPDLISAEGNDLPLFKRMIHPDHPGLFFIGLLQPIGAVMPLAEAQSRLVVKALTGEYELPSRRDVTRRMHEDDRRNKRAFYDSPRHTMQVDFDHYLLELEREMRRGKVAA
;
A
#
# COMPACT_ATOMS: atom_id res chain seq x y z
N MET A 1 16.27 21.21 4.53
CA MET A 1 17.20 20.63 5.50
C MET A 1 17.23 19.13 5.23
N PRO A 2 18.40 18.46 5.14
CA PRO A 2 18.43 17.02 5.05
C PRO A 2 17.83 16.45 6.33
N TYR A 3 17.04 15.39 6.23
CA TYR A 3 16.45 14.64 7.33
C TYR A 3 17.60 14.13 8.22
N ASN A 4 17.87 14.80 9.34
CA ASN A 4 19.02 14.53 10.20
C ASN A 4 18.61 13.49 11.25
N VAL A 5 18.81 12.20 10.92
CA VAL A 5 18.50 11.04 11.77
C VAL A 5 19.62 10.81 12.79
N ARG A 6 19.88 11.80 13.67
CA ARG A 6 20.70 11.60 14.87
C ARG A 6 19.97 12.18 16.09
N GLN A 7 18.86 11.56 16.49
CA GLN A 7 18.34 11.73 17.84
C GLN A 7 18.52 10.42 18.62
N LYS A 8 19.28 10.51 19.71
CA LYS A 8 19.46 9.42 20.68
C LYS A 8 18.12 9.13 21.33
N HIS A 9 17.66 7.87 21.18
CA HIS A 9 16.47 7.37 21.87
C HIS A 9 16.61 7.55 23.40
N ARG A 10 15.81 8.42 23.97
CA ARG A 10 15.33 8.27 25.34
C ARG A 10 13.97 7.60 25.22
N ALA A 11 13.76 6.47 25.87
CA ALA A 11 12.42 5.90 26.05
C ALA A 11 11.52 7.00 26.63
N PRO A 12 10.47 7.43 25.91
CA PRO A 12 9.64 8.51 26.42
C PRO A 12 8.68 7.97 27.48
N ARG A 13 8.37 8.84 28.43
CA ARG A 13 7.32 8.63 29.41
C ARG A 13 6.00 8.42 28.66
N VAL A 14 5.21 7.41 29.09
CA VAL A 14 3.80 7.29 28.72
C VAL A 14 3.17 8.69 28.91
N SER A 15 2.79 9.33 27.82
CA SER A 15 2.12 10.62 27.88
C SER A 15 0.79 10.43 28.62
N ALA A 16 0.41 11.39 29.48
CA ALA A 16 -0.91 11.37 30.08
C ALA A 16 -1.97 11.25 28.97
N GLN A 17 -3.02 10.45 29.20
CA GLN A 17 -4.11 10.32 28.25
C GLN A 17 -4.63 11.71 27.85
N ILE A 18 -4.70 11.97 26.56
CA ILE A 18 -5.25 13.22 26.03
C ILE A 18 -6.77 13.05 25.99
N PRO A 19 -7.55 13.76 26.82
CA PRO A 19 -8.99 13.63 26.77
C PRO A 19 -9.53 14.21 25.46
N PRO A 20 -10.54 13.56 24.85
CA PRO A 20 -11.17 14.08 23.66
C PRO A 20 -11.89 15.40 23.94
N ASN A 21 -11.77 16.36 23.02
CA ASN A 21 -12.49 17.63 23.06
C ASN A 21 -13.87 17.47 22.39
N PRO A 22 -14.99 17.47 23.14
CA PRO A 22 -16.31 17.24 22.59
C PRO A 22 -16.81 18.36 21.65
N ALA A 23 -16.12 19.49 21.59
CA ALA A 23 -16.43 20.58 20.67
C ALA A 23 -15.87 20.33 19.25
N LEU A 24 -14.99 19.35 19.08
CA LEU A 24 -14.45 18.96 17.78
C LEU A 24 -15.31 17.88 17.11
N PRO A 25 -15.28 17.78 15.78
CA PRO A 25 -16.01 16.76 15.02
C PRO A 25 -15.64 15.34 15.47
N ARG A 26 -16.64 14.46 15.59
CA ARG A 26 -16.42 13.04 15.86
C ARG A 26 -16.08 12.30 14.57
N VAL A 27 -15.03 11.48 14.59
CA VAL A 27 -14.47 10.82 13.42
C VAL A 27 -14.56 9.29 13.51
N CYS A 28 -14.94 8.62 12.42
CA CYS A 28 -14.76 7.19 12.24
C CYS A 28 -13.49 6.93 11.45
N VAL A 29 -12.59 6.07 11.94
CA VAL A 29 -11.43 5.57 11.20
C VAL A 29 -11.69 4.11 10.81
N ILE A 30 -11.59 3.77 9.52
CA ILE A 30 -11.83 2.43 9.00
C ILE A 30 -10.51 1.74 8.69
N GLY A 31 -10.14 0.76 9.50
CA GLY A 31 -8.90 -0.02 9.40
C GLY A 31 -7.78 0.48 10.30
N ALA A 32 -7.01 -0.44 10.88
CA ALA A 32 -5.86 -0.18 11.74
C ALA A 32 -4.54 -0.73 11.15
N GLY A 33 -4.38 -0.70 9.83
CA GLY A 33 -3.09 -0.84 9.17
C GLY A 33 -2.23 0.41 9.35
N ALA A 34 -1.07 0.47 8.69
CA ALA A 34 -0.14 1.61 8.78
C ALA A 34 -0.80 2.98 8.63
N SER A 35 -1.75 3.11 7.68
CA SER A 35 -2.48 4.36 7.43
C SER A 35 -3.48 4.69 8.54
N GLY A 36 -4.19 3.68 9.05
CA GLY A 36 -5.13 3.85 10.17
C GLY A 36 -4.42 4.19 11.47
N LEU A 37 -3.26 3.60 11.74
CA LEU A 37 -2.44 3.95 12.90
C LEU A 37 -1.95 5.40 12.82
N ALA A 38 -1.54 5.87 11.63
CA ALA A 38 -1.18 7.26 11.42
C ALA A 38 -2.37 8.22 11.68
N ALA A 39 -3.57 7.85 11.19
CA ALA A 39 -4.80 8.61 11.40
C ALA A 39 -5.19 8.64 12.88
N ALA A 40 -5.25 7.49 13.53
CA ALA A 40 -5.60 7.37 14.95
C ALA A 40 -4.65 8.17 15.84
N LYS A 41 -3.33 8.07 15.63
CA LYS A 41 -2.35 8.85 16.36
C LYS A 41 -2.53 10.36 16.15
N ALA A 42 -2.76 10.80 14.92
CA ALA A 42 -2.93 12.22 14.61
C ALA A 42 -4.19 12.79 15.29
N LEU A 43 -5.31 12.06 15.24
CA LEU A 43 -6.56 12.43 15.92
C LEU A 43 -6.37 12.45 17.45
N TYR A 44 -5.77 11.40 18.01
CA TYR A 44 -5.52 11.28 19.44
C TYR A 44 -4.67 12.42 19.97
N THR A 45 -3.56 12.74 19.31
CA THR A 45 -2.66 13.81 19.74
C THR A 45 -3.28 15.21 19.65
N ALA A 46 -4.29 15.39 18.79
CA ALA A 46 -5.04 16.64 18.65
C ALA A 46 -6.30 16.71 19.55
N GLY A 47 -6.58 15.65 20.31
CA GLY A 47 -7.78 15.58 21.14
C GLY A 47 -9.09 15.52 20.33
N VAL A 48 -9.04 15.10 19.07
CA VAL A 48 -10.25 14.92 18.25
C VAL A 48 -10.94 13.62 18.69
N PRO A 49 -12.24 13.63 18.99
CA PRO A 49 -12.96 12.40 19.35
C PRO A 49 -13.10 11.47 18.15
N PHE A 50 -12.73 10.21 18.31
CA PHE A 50 -12.84 9.22 17.23
C PHE A 50 -12.99 7.80 17.74
N ASP A 51 -13.51 6.94 16.88
CA ASP A 51 -13.47 5.49 17.00
C ASP A 51 -12.68 4.92 15.81
N CYS A 52 -11.80 3.96 16.04
CA CYS A 52 -11.08 3.24 15.00
C CYS A 52 -11.52 1.77 14.98
N PHE A 53 -12.06 1.29 13.87
CA PHE A 53 -12.53 -0.07 13.72
C PHE A 53 -11.58 -0.89 12.85
N GLU A 54 -11.16 -2.06 13.38
CA GLU A 54 -10.32 -3.03 12.69
C GLU A 54 -11.05 -4.37 12.61
N LYS A 55 -11.18 -4.89 11.40
CA LYS A 55 -11.81 -6.19 11.16
C LYS A 55 -10.96 -7.36 11.70
N GLY A 56 -9.64 -7.19 11.73
CA GLY A 56 -8.70 -8.18 12.27
C GLY A 56 -8.68 -8.22 13.80
N SER A 57 -8.02 -9.22 14.33
CA SER A 57 -7.82 -9.39 15.78
C SER A 57 -6.72 -8.50 16.37
N GLU A 58 -5.93 -7.87 15.51
CA GLU A 58 -4.83 -6.97 15.88
C GLU A 58 -4.61 -5.94 14.76
N PHE A 59 -3.94 -4.83 15.07
CA PHE A 59 -3.52 -3.86 14.05
C PHE A 59 -2.36 -4.41 13.20
N GLY A 60 -2.07 -3.73 12.08
CA GLY A 60 -0.94 -4.05 11.20
C GLY A 60 -1.32 -4.19 9.73
N GLY A 61 -2.58 -4.48 9.42
CA GLY A 61 -3.05 -4.63 8.04
C GLY A 61 -2.23 -5.67 7.27
N ASN A 62 -1.62 -5.29 6.15
CA ASN A 62 -0.77 -6.16 5.33
C ASN A 62 0.57 -6.59 6.00
N TRP A 63 0.91 -6.05 7.16
CA TRP A 63 2.13 -6.43 7.88
C TRP A 63 1.88 -7.47 8.96
N LEU A 64 0.63 -7.84 9.19
CA LEU A 64 0.26 -8.94 10.09
C LEU A 64 0.17 -10.25 9.32
N TYR A 65 1.20 -11.09 9.46
CA TYR A 65 1.21 -12.43 8.88
C TYR A 65 0.12 -13.31 9.54
N GLY A 66 -0.61 -14.06 8.71
CA GLY A 66 -1.68 -14.93 9.21
C GLY A 66 -2.88 -14.19 9.79
N ASN A 67 -3.11 -12.92 9.43
CA ASN A 67 -4.29 -12.17 9.88
C ASN A 67 -5.58 -12.90 9.47
N PRO A 68 -6.41 -13.31 10.44
CA PRO A 68 -7.60 -14.13 10.16
C PRO A 68 -8.71 -13.39 9.41
N ASN A 69 -8.60 -12.05 9.25
CA ASN A 69 -9.57 -11.27 8.50
C ASN A 69 -9.55 -11.50 6.97
N GLY A 70 -8.59 -12.28 6.46
CA GLY A 70 -8.45 -12.64 5.04
C GLY A 70 -7.98 -11.51 4.11
N VAL A 71 -7.73 -10.29 4.63
CA VAL A 71 -7.32 -9.13 3.79
C VAL A 71 -5.81 -8.90 3.75
N SER A 72 -5.03 -9.58 4.59
CA SER A 72 -3.57 -9.48 4.55
C SER A 72 -2.99 -10.36 3.44
N ALA A 73 -2.18 -9.73 2.57
CA ALA A 73 -1.38 -10.42 1.55
C ALA A 73 0.06 -10.68 2.03
N CYS A 74 0.29 -10.69 3.34
CA CYS A 74 1.60 -10.96 3.93
C CYS A 74 2.01 -12.41 3.71
N TYR A 75 3.26 -12.62 3.33
CA TYR A 75 3.91 -13.93 3.23
C TYR A 75 5.17 -13.96 4.11
N GLU A 76 5.61 -15.15 4.48
CA GLU A 76 6.66 -15.39 5.47
C GLU A 76 7.96 -14.61 5.21
N THR A 77 8.37 -14.50 3.96
CA THR A 77 9.63 -13.84 3.57
C THR A 77 9.46 -12.36 3.22
N LEU A 78 8.27 -11.77 3.47
CA LEU A 78 7.99 -10.39 3.13
C LEU A 78 8.89 -9.41 3.87
N GLN A 79 9.53 -8.52 3.13
CA GLN A 79 10.33 -7.41 3.62
C GLN A 79 9.89 -6.10 3.00
N ILE A 80 10.13 -4.98 3.70
CA ILE A 80 9.92 -3.65 3.11
C ILE A 80 10.81 -3.44 1.88
N ASN A 81 10.31 -2.65 0.92
CA ASN A 81 11.03 -2.29 -0.30
C ASN A 81 11.65 -0.89 -0.24
N THR A 82 11.41 -0.17 0.84
CA THR A 82 11.99 1.14 1.15
C THR A 82 12.75 1.00 2.44
N SER A 83 13.92 1.60 2.56
CA SER A 83 14.77 1.45 3.75
C SER A 83 14.08 1.93 5.03
N CYS A 84 14.42 1.32 6.17
CA CYS A 84 13.88 1.67 7.49
C CYS A 84 13.86 3.17 7.78
N PRO A 85 14.94 3.95 7.53
CA PRO A 85 14.94 5.39 7.78
C PRO A 85 13.94 6.18 6.93
N ARG A 86 13.59 5.68 5.74
CA ARG A 86 12.61 6.33 4.86
C ARG A 86 11.19 5.81 5.05
N MET A 87 11.03 4.61 5.61
CA MET A 87 9.74 3.98 5.86
C MET A 87 9.12 4.42 7.18
N ALA A 88 9.94 4.75 8.18
CA ALA A 88 9.50 5.11 9.52
C ALA A 88 8.57 6.34 9.54
N PHE A 89 7.65 6.39 10.52
CA PHE A 89 6.92 7.62 10.83
C PHE A 89 7.88 8.74 11.24
N SER A 90 7.52 9.99 10.95
CA SER A 90 8.45 11.13 11.05
C SER A 90 8.92 11.43 12.48
N ASP A 91 8.12 11.07 13.47
CA ASP A 91 8.37 11.29 14.89
C ASP A 91 8.64 10.01 15.70
N PHE A 92 8.71 8.86 14.99
CA PHE A 92 9.01 7.58 15.61
C PHE A 92 9.91 6.75 14.68
N PRO A 93 11.25 6.90 14.76
CA PRO A 93 12.17 6.14 13.91
C PRO A 93 12.14 4.65 14.24
N MET A 94 12.41 3.81 13.23
CA MET A 94 12.60 2.37 13.45
C MET A 94 13.87 2.12 14.27
N PRO A 95 13.94 1.03 15.05
CA PRO A 95 15.12 0.64 15.82
C PRO A 95 16.39 0.61 14.98
N ALA A 96 17.51 1.10 15.56
CA ALA A 96 18.78 1.23 14.85
C ALA A 96 19.49 -0.12 14.58
N ASP A 97 19.06 -1.16 15.24
CA ASP A 97 19.52 -2.55 15.07
C ASP A 97 18.72 -3.32 14.01
N TYR A 98 17.68 -2.72 13.45
CA TYR A 98 16.98 -3.32 12.30
C TYR A 98 17.89 -3.31 11.07
N PRO A 99 17.75 -4.31 10.17
CA PRO A 99 18.40 -4.27 8.87
C PRO A 99 17.87 -3.09 8.05
N ASP A 100 18.59 -2.72 6.99
CA ASP A 100 18.12 -1.66 6.06
C ASP A 100 16.69 -1.90 5.57
N TYR A 101 16.31 -3.16 5.39
CA TYR A 101 14.99 -3.61 4.93
C TYR A 101 14.39 -4.58 5.95
N ALA A 102 13.56 -4.06 6.83
CA ALA A 102 12.95 -4.85 7.90
C ALA A 102 11.97 -5.91 7.36
N SER A 103 11.89 -7.05 8.06
CA SER A 103 10.88 -8.08 7.82
C SER A 103 9.49 -7.62 8.27
N HIS A 104 8.44 -8.32 7.81
CA HIS A 104 7.07 -8.04 8.24
C HIS A 104 6.91 -8.09 9.77
N ASP A 105 7.57 -9.05 10.46
CA ASP A 105 7.53 -9.17 11.91
C ASP A 105 8.16 -7.96 12.60
N GLN A 106 9.28 -7.46 12.08
CA GLN A 106 9.93 -6.25 12.59
C GLN A 106 9.06 -5.01 12.36
N VAL A 107 8.40 -4.89 11.21
CA VAL A 107 7.45 -3.82 10.95
C VAL A 107 6.24 -3.91 11.88
N HIS A 108 5.72 -5.11 12.12
CA HIS A 108 4.61 -5.33 13.04
C HIS A 108 5.01 -5.00 14.50
N ALA A 109 6.21 -5.42 14.93
CA ALA A 109 6.76 -5.03 16.23
C ALA A 109 6.91 -3.51 16.36
N TYR A 110 7.41 -2.84 15.32
CA TYR A 110 7.49 -1.39 15.26
C TYR A 110 6.11 -0.70 15.43
N PHE A 111 5.03 -1.27 14.87
CA PHE A 111 3.68 -0.74 15.09
C PHE A 111 3.21 -0.92 16.55
N ARG A 112 3.53 -2.05 17.19
CA ARG A 112 3.23 -2.26 18.60
C ARG A 112 3.91 -1.20 19.46
N ASP A 113 5.19 -0.96 19.20
CA ASP A 113 5.98 0.05 19.91
C ASP A 113 5.43 1.47 19.67
N TYR A 114 5.02 1.78 18.44
CA TYR A 114 4.41 3.04 18.08
C TYR A 114 3.10 3.28 18.83
N VAL A 115 2.20 2.29 18.82
CA VAL A 115 0.91 2.37 19.53
C VAL A 115 1.12 2.52 21.03
N ALA A 116 2.03 1.73 21.61
CA ALA A 116 2.35 1.80 23.04
C ALA A 116 2.98 3.14 23.43
N HIS A 117 3.91 3.64 22.59
CA HIS A 117 4.59 4.91 22.82
C HIS A 117 3.64 6.10 22.89
N PHE A 118 2.72 6.20 21.96
CA PHE A 118 1.76 7.31 21.92
C PHE A 118 0.49 7.06 22.76
N GLY A 119 0.26 5.83 23.24
CA GLY A 119 -0.79 5.47 24.17
C GLY A 119 -2.21 5.43 23.64
N PHE A 120 -2.40 5.40 22.31
CA PHE A 120 -3.73 5.46 21.68
C PHE A 120 -4.38 4.09 21.40
N GLY A 121 -3.75 2.97 21.79
CA GLY A 121 -4.25 1.62 21.49
C GLY A 121 -5.66 1.34 21.99
N HIS A 122 -6.08 2.00 23.07
CA HIS A 122 -7.43 1.87 23.64
C HIS A 122 -8.55 2.47 22.76
N THR A 123 -8.20 3.23 21.73
CA THR A 123 -9.16 3.82 20.78
C THR A 123 -9.45 2.90 19.58
N ILE A 124 -8.76 1.76 19.48
CA ILE A 124 -8.92 0.80 18.39
C ILE A 124 -9.81 -0.34 18.86
N THR A 125 -10.92 -0.58 18.16
CA THR A 125 -11.80 -1.71 18.40
C THR A 125 -11.54 -2.78 17.36
N PHE A 126 -10.99 -3.91 17.79
CA PHE A 126 -10.67 -5.06 16.95
C PHE A 126 -11.89 -5.96 16.70
N THR A 127 -11.75 -6.92 15.79
CA THR A 127 -12.80 -7.87 15.41
C THR A 127 -14.13 -7.17 15.12
N THR A 128 -14.03 -5.97 14.53
CA THR A 128 -15.18 -5.14 14.21
C THR A 128 -15.08 -4.65 12.76
N GLU A 129 -15.99 -5.14 11.95
CA GLU A 129 -16.09 -4.80 10.53
C GLU A 129 -17.03 -3.61 10.34
N VAL A 130 -16.60 -2.62 9.58
CA VAL A 130 -17.51 -1.62 9.01
C VAL A 130 -18.14 -2.23 7.77
N THR A 131 -19.46 -2.41 7.81
CA THR A 131 -20.22 -3.09 6.75
C THR A 131 -20.91 -2.14 5.80
N HIS A 132 -21.30 -0.93 6.27
CA HIS A 132 -21.92 0.07 5.42
C HIS A 132 -21.63 1.48 5.92
N VAL A 133 -21.44 2.41 4.99
CA VAL A 133 -21.23 3.85 5.26
C VAL A 133 -22.11 4.64 4.30
N ARG A 134 -22.98 5.48 4.83
CA ARG A 134 -23.94 6.30 4.07
C ARG A 134 -24.03 7.70 4.62
N ARG A 135 -24.61 8.61 3.87
CA ARG A 135 -24.93 9.96 4.35
C ARG A 135 -25.99 9.91 5.46
N GLY A 136 -25.71 10.59 6.56
CA GLY A 136 -26.71 10.77 7.61
C GLY A 136 -27.80 11.77 7.20
N GLU A 137 -29.04 11.56 7.64
CA GLU A 137 -30.19 12.41 7.33
C GLU A 137 -30.02 13.88 7.72
N HIS A 138 -29.26 14.13 8.81
CA HIS A 138 -28.99 15.47 9.33
C HIS A 138 -27.58 15.97 8.99
N GLY A 139 -26.93 15.41 8.00
CA GLY A 139 -25.52 15.63 7.64
C GLY A 139 -24.61 14.58 8.28
N GLY A 140 -23.31 14.70 8.07
CA GLY A 140 -22.37 13.67 8.54
C GLY A 140 -22.53 12.31 7.86
N TRP A 141 -22.22 11.26 8.60
CA TRP A 141 -22.10 9.89 8.10
C TRP A 141 -22.65 8.89 9.11
N ASP A 142 -23.53 8.01 8.67
CA ASP A 142 -23.95 6.85 9.42
C ASP A 142 -23.12 5.65 9.04
N VAL A 143 -22.54 4.99 10.03
CA VAL A 143 -21.61 3.87 9.86
C VAL A 143 -22.17 2.65 10.56
N ASP A 144 -22.45 1.60 9.79
CA ASP A 144 -22.88 0.31 10.29
C ASP A 144 -21.66 -0.56 10.62
N ILE A 145 -21.59 -1.04 11.85
CA ILE A 145 -20.52 -1.89 12.35
C ILE A 145 -21.08 -3.24 12.79
N ARG A 146 -20.28 -4.29 12.61
CA ARG A 146 -20.61 -5.65 13.01
C ARG A 146 -19.41 -6.30 13.70
N SER A 147 -19.64 -6.91 14.86
CA SER A 147 -18.60 -7.72 15.51
C SER A 147 -18.35 -9.00 14.70
N THR A 148 -17.07 -9.28 14.41
CA THR A 148 -16.65 -10.50 13.67
C THR A 148 -16.17 -11.61 14.62
N GLY A 149 -16.44 -11.54 15.92
CA GLY A 149 -16.07 -12.41 17.05
C GLY A 149 -15.15 -13.60 16.76
N ALA A 150 -14.13 -13.79 17.54
CA ALA A 150 -13.30 -15.00 17.45
C ALA A 150 -14.11 -16.23 17.87
N GLY A 151 -14.49 -17.09 16.92
CA GLY A 151 -15.12 -18.38 17.21
C GLY A 151 -16.52 -18.62 16.67
N THR A 152 -17.04 -17.73 15.83
CA THR A 152 -18.34 -17.98 15.17
C THR A 152 -18.13 -18.85 13.93
N SER A 153 -18.68 -20.09 13.96
CA SER A 153 -18.90 -20.90 12.76
C SER A 153 -19.75 -20.09 11.74
N ALA A 154 -19.67 -20.43 10.45
CA ALA A 154 -20.43 -19.75 9.39
C ALA A 154 -21.93 -19.59 9.72
N GLU A 155 -22.52 -20.49 10.51
CA GLU A 155 -23.92 -20.47 10.96
C GLU A 155 -24.23 -19.42 12.03
N SER A 156 -23.23 -18.95 12.80
CA SER A 156 -23.41 -17.91 13.83
C SER A 156 -23.17 -16.49 13.31
N CYS A 157 -22.73 -16.34 12.07
CA CYS A 157 -22.54 -15.03 11.43
C CYS A 157 -23.86 -14.32 11.11
N GLU A 158 -24.99 -15.06 10.97
CA GLU A 158 -26.33 -14.50 10.71
C GLU A 158 -26.97 -13.80 11.92
N THR A 159 -26.47 -14.01 13.14
CA THR A 159 -27.04 -13.44 14.37
C THR A 159 -26.24 -12.28 14.96
N ALA A 160 -25.12 -11.89 14.35
CA ALA A 160 -24.33 -10.74 14.81
C ALA A 160 -25.13 -9.44 14.59
N SER A 161 -25.50 -8.75 15.70
CA SER A 161 -26.22 -7.49 15.61
C SER A 161 -25.38 -6.41 14.93
N THR A 162 -25.93 -5.78 13.90
CA THR A 162 -25.36 -4.56 13.31
C THR A 162 -25.74 -3.37 14.17
N GLU A 163 -24.76 -2.56 14.53
CA GLU A 163 -24.94 -1.28 15.24
C GLU A 163 -24.65 -0.15 14.28
N THR A 164 -25.53 0.85 14.23
CA THR A 164 -25.29 2.07 13.47
C THR A 164 -24.80 3.19 14.41
N ARG A 165 -23.68 3.82 14.05
CA ARG A 165 -23.13 5.00 14.74
C ARG A 165 -23.03 6.19 13.82
N HIS A 166 -23.31 7.37 14.35
CA HIS A 166 -23.19 8.64 13.61
C HIS A 166 -21.85 9.31 13.86
N TYR A 167 -21.24 9.85 12.77
CA TYR A 167 -19.98 10.59 12.78
C TYR A 167 -20.06 11.82 11.89
N ASP A 168 -19.37 12.89 12.28
CA ASP A 168 -19.22 14.08 11.45
C ASP A 168 -18.31 13.83 10.24
N SER A 169 -17.35 12.92 10.39
CA SER A 169 -16.35 12.61 9.37
C SER A 169 -15.94 11.14 9.37
N VAL A 170 -15.49 10.67 8.21
CA VAL A 170 -14.93 9.31 8.03
C VAL A 170 -13.55 9.39 7.40
N MET A 171 -12.57 8.72 7.99
CA MET A 171 -11.23 8.51 7.46
C MET A 171 -11.08 7.05 7.02
N VAL A 172 -11.11 6.83 5.71
CA VAL A 172 -10.98 5.50 5.09
C VAL A 172 -9.50 5.14 5.02
N ALA A 173 -9.09 4.10 5.74
CA ALA A 173 -7.72 3.58 5.81
C ALA A 173 -7.67 2.06 5.61
N ASN A 174 -8.62 1.51 4.82
CA ASN A 174 -8.82 0.08 4.60
C ASN A 174 -7.74 -0.59 3.73
N GLY A 175 -6.79 0.19 3.18
CA GLY A 175 -5.78 -0.31 2.25
C GLY A 175 -6.33 -0.63 0.86
N HIS A 176 -5.43 -1.00 -0.06
CA HIS A 176 -5.79 -1.28 -1.46
C HIS A 176 -5.03 -2.49 -2.06
N HIS A 177 -4.39 -3.32 -1.24
CA HIS A 177 -3.70 -4.53 -1.68
C HIS A 177 -4.33 -5.80 -1.06
N TRP A 178 -5.65 -5.95 -1.21
CA TRP A 178 -6.40 -7.07 -0.62
C TRP A 178 -7.45 -7.67 -1.57
N ASP A 179 -8.03 -6.89 -2.50
CA ASP A 179 -8.97 -7.39 -3.51
C ASP A 179 -8.18 -7.90 -4.72
N ALA A 180 -8.02 -9.21 -4.80
CA ALA A 180 -7.18 -9.88 -5.77
C ALA A 180 -7.69 -9.67 -7.21
N ARG A 181 -6.81 -9.21 -8.10
CA ARG A 181 -7.15 -9.01 -9.51
C ARG A 181 -6.77 -10.26 -10.31
N TRP A 182 -7.72 -11.09 -10.60
CA TRP A 182 -7.58 -12.22 -11.51
C TRP A 182 -7.49 -11.77 -12.97
N PRO A 183 -6.94 -12.62 -13.88
CA PRO A 183 -6.98 -12.35 -15.31
C PRO A 183 -8.40 -12.18 -15.83
N GLU A 184 -8.61 -11.10 -16.60
CA GLU A 184 -9.91 -10.84 -17.24
C GLU A 184 -9.67 -10.29 -18.65
N PRO A 185 -10.18 -10.96 -19.72
CA PRO A 185 -10.87 -12.27 -19.65
C PRO A 185 -9.93 -13.41 -19.18
N GLU A 186 -10.50 -14.51 -18.75
CA GLU A 186 -9.76 -15.73 -18.43
C GLU A 186 -8.98 -16.23 -19.66
N TYR A 187 -7.86 -16.87 -19.40
CA TYR A 187 -7.08 -17.48 -20.49
C TYR A 187 -7.81 -18.68 -21.10
N PRO A 188 -7.77 -18.86 -22.45
CA PRO A 188 -8.39 -20.01 -23.09
C PRO A 188 -7.80 -21.33 -22.60
N GLY A 189 -8.59 -22.40 -22.65
CA GLY A 189 -8.17 -23.76 -22.33
C GLY A 189 -8.61 -24.22 -20.95
N HIS A 190 -7.97 -25.27 -20.45
CA HIS A 190 -8.26 -25.87 -19.17
C HIS A 190 -6.97 -26.27 -18.47
N PHE A 191 -6.89 -26.07 -17.17
CA PHE A 191 -5.75 -26.41 -16.35
C PHE A 191 -6.19 -27.26 -15.17
N ASP A 192 -5.62 -28.46 -15.03
CA ASP A 192 -5.96 -29.42 -13.98
C ASP A 192 -5.20 -29.14 -12.67
N GLY A 193 -4.11 -28.36 -12.72
CA GLY A 193 -3.30 -28.00 -11.58
C GLY A 193 -3.94 -26.92 -10.71
N GLU A 194 -3.25 -26.58 -9.64
CA GLU A 194 -3.70 -25.55 -8.70
C GLU A 194 -3.45 -24.14 -9.25
N GLN A 195 -4.37 -23.22 -9.00
CA GLN A 195 -4.24 -21.82 -9.31
C GLN A 195 -4.49 -20.99 -8.05
N ILE A 196 -3.51 -20.19 -7.64
CA ILE A 196 -3.65 -19.24 -6.52
C ILE A 196 -3.33 -17.83 -6.97
N HIS A 197 -3.93 -16.84 -6.31
CA HIS A 197 -3.44 -15.48 -6.44
C HIS A 197 -2.27 -15.24 -5.47
N ALA A 198 -1.36 -14.32 -5.80
CA ALA A 198 -0.27 -13.92 -4.89
C ALA A 198 -0.78 -13.40 -3.54
N HIS A 199 -2.05 -13.01 -3.44
CA HIS A 199 -2.74 -12.69 -2.20
C HIS A 199 -2.82 -13.88 -1.24
N ASP A 200 -2.98 -15.09 -1.78
CA ASP A 200 -3.15 -16.33 -1.02
C ASP A 200 -1.82 -17.08 -0.82
N TYR A 201 -0.75 -16.57 -1.40
CA TYR A 201 0.59 -17.08 -1.16
C TYR A 201 1.04 -16.72 0.27
N ARG A 202 1.50 -17.72 1.04
CA ARG A 202 1.91 -17.56 2.43
C ARG A 202 3.36 -17.93 2.68
N SER A 203 3.83 -19.04 2.13
CA SER A 203 5.19 -19.52 2.35
C SER A 203 5.67 -20.36 1.18
N GLY A 204 6.99 -20.59 1.12
CA GLY A 204 7.61 -21.45 0.13
C GLY A 204 7.17 -22.91 0.16
N ASP A 205 6.53 -23.36 1.23
CA ASP A 205 5.97 -24.72 1.34
C ASP A 205 4.91 -24.98 0.26
N GLN A 206 4.18 -23.93 -0.16
CA GLN A 206 3.21 -24.03 -1.25
C GLN A 206 3.87 -24.34 -2.61
N LEU A 207 5.16 -24.10 -2.75
CA LEU A 207 5.94 -24.27 -3.98
C LEU A 207 6.77 -25.56 -3.99
N GLU A 208 6.88 -26.26 -2.86
CA GLU A 208 7.82 -27.36 -2.66
C GLU A 208 7.62 -28.50 -3.66
N GLY A 209 8.69 -28.84 -4.42
CA GLY A 209 8.73 -29.95 -5.35
C GLY A 209 7.81 -29.83 -6.57
N ARG A 210 7.17 -28.68 -6.81
CA ARG A 210 6.22 -28.43 -7.90
C ARG A 210 6.89 -27.78 -9.11
N ASP A 211 6.29 -27.93 -10.28
CA ASP A 211 6.54 -27.10 -11.45
C ASP A 211 5.65 -25.85 -11.35
N VAL A 212 6.28 -24.67 -11.21
CA VAL A 212 5.58 -23.43 -10.87
C VAL A 212 5.67 -22.42 -12.02
N VAL A 213 4.52 -21.85 -12.38
CA VAL A 213 4.44 -20.68 -13.27
C VAL A 213 3.98 -19.46 -12.45
N VAL A 214 4.86 -18.47 -12.29
CA VAL A 214 4.53 -17.20 -11.66
C VAL A 214 4.20 -16.17 -12.74
N VAL A 215 3.01 -15.55 -12.66
CA VAL A 215 2.52 -14.61 -13.67
C VAL A 215 2.51 -13.19 -13.14
N GLY A 216 3.40 -12.36 -13.64
CA GLY A 216 3.50 -10.96 -13.24
C GLY A 216 4.92 -10.41 -13.27
N ALA A 217 5.05 -9.11 -13.08
CA ALA A 217 6.34 -8.40 -13.10
C ALA A 217 6.49 -7.44 -11.90
N GLY A 218 5.64 -7.54 -10.87
CA GLY A 218 5.70 -6.76 -9.64
C GLY A 218 6.63 -7.37 -8.59
N ASN A 219 6.76 -6.71 -7.42
CA ASN A 219 7.58 -7.20 -6.31
C ASN A 219 7.18 -8.62 -5.88
N SER A 220 5.88 -8.87 -5.65
CA SER A 220 5.40 -10.21 -5.27
C SER A 220 5.78 -11.30 -6.28
N ALA A 221 5.66 -11.01 -7.61
CA ALA A 221 6.07 -11.98 -8.62
C ALA A 221 7.56 -12.31 -8.54
N MET A 222 8.41 -11.30 -8.31
CA MET A 222 9.85 -11.50 -8.20
C MET A 222 10.22 -12.25 -6.92
N ASP A 223 9.60 -11.90 -5.79
CA ASP A 223 9.88 -12.55 -4.50
C ASP A 223 9.44 -14.02 -4.53
N ILE A 224 8.23 -14.32 -5.02
CA ILE A 224 7.71 -15.68 -5.16
C ILE A 224 8.56 -16.52 -6.14
N ALA A 225 8.98 -15.93 -7.26
CA ALA A 225 9.86 -16.63 -8.20
C ALA A 225 11.24 -16.92 -7.60
N VAL A 226 11.79 -15.98 -6.81
CA VAL A 226 13.05 -16.19 -6.09
C VAL A 226 12.89 -17.33 -5.08
N GLU A 227 11.86 -17.31 -4.25
CA GLU A 227 11.61 -18.35 -3.27
C GLU A 227 11.36 -19.72 -3.93
N GLY A 228 10.55 -19.75 -4.98
CA GLY A 228 10.32 -20.95 -5.78
C GLY A 228 11.61 -21.51 -6.38
N SER A 229 12.56 -20.67 -6.79
CA SER A 229 13.85 -21.12 -7.32
C SER A 229 14.73 -21.89 -6.34
N HIS A 230 14.37 -21.91 -5.07
CA HIS A 230 15.03 -22.69 -4.01
C HIS A 230 14.27 -23.96 -3.60
N ARG A 231 12.95 -24.02 -3.89
CA ARG A 231 12.06 -25.06 -3.38
C ARG A 231 11.35 -25.86 -4.45
N SER A 232 11.05 -25.23 -5.59
CA SER A 232 10.30 -25.86 -6.68
C SER A 232 11.18 -26.76 -7.54
N ARG A 233 10.56 -27.69 -8.26
CA ARG A 233 11.21 -28.49 -9.30
C ARG A 233 11.64 -27.61 -10.47
N SER A 234 10.78 -26.72 -10.89
CA SER A 234 11.09 -25.68 -11.88
C SER A 234 10.29 -24.40 -11.61
N VAL A 235 10.85 -23.24 -12.01
CA VAL A 235 10.16 -21.95 -11.94
C VAL A 235 10.20 -21.25 -13.28
N ASN A 236 9.02 -20.94 -13.80
CA ASN A 236 8.83 -20.14 -15.00
C ASN A 236 8.17 -18.81 -14.62
N LEU A 237 8.82 -17.69 -14.93
CA LEU A 237 8.32 -16.34 -14.65
C LEU A 237 7.75 -15.73 -15.94
N SER A 238 6.42 -15.68 -16.05
CA SER A 238 5.72 -15.13 -17.22
C SER A 238 5.56 -13.62 -17.10
N ILE A 239 6.18 -12.88 -18.02
CA ILE A 239 6.18 -11.41 -18.05
C ILE A 239 5.68 -10.89 -19.39
N ARG A 240 4.50 -10.28 -19.39
CA ARG A 240 3.92 -9.68 -20.62
C ARG A 240 4.52 -8.31 -20.96
N ARG A 241 4.83 -7.49 -19.95
CA ARG A 241 5.37 -6.13 -20.09
C ARG A 241 6.57 -5.96 -19.20
N GLY A 242 7.64 -5.38 -19.74
CA GLY A 242 8.86 -5.12 -18.98
C GLY A 242 8.66 -4.14 -17.83
N GLN A 243 9.41 -4.35 -16.76
CA GLN A 243 9.49 -3.49 -15.60
C GLN A 243 10.95 -3.15 -15.27
N TRP A 244 11.16 -1.97 -14.70
CA TRP A 244 12.47 -1.62 -14.20
C TRP A 244 12.73 -2.35 -12.88
N VAL A 245 13.77 -3.20 -12.89
CA VAL A 245 14.24 -3.92 -11.69
C VAL A 245 15.52 -3.26 -11.22
N LEU A 246 15.44 -2.58 -10.08
CA LEU A 246 16.55 -1.86 -9.47
C LEU A 246 17.17 -2.69 -8.34
N LYS A 247 18.45 -2.46 -8.09
CA LYS A 247 19.10 -2.98 -6.90
C LYS A 247 18.58 -2.28 -5.66
N LYS A 248 18.36 -3.05 -4.58
CA LYS A 248 18.05 -2.50 -3.24
C LYS A 248 19.27 -1.76 -2.68
N THR A 249 20.47 -2.27 -2.93
CA THR A 249 21.72 -1.74 -2.38
C THR A 249 22.64 -1.24 -3.49
N LEU A 250 23.15 -0.02 -3.35
CA LEU A 250 24.17 0.57 -4.20
C LEU A 250 25.31 1.10 -3.33
N PHE A 251 26.53 0.78 -3.69
CA PHE A 251 27.76 1.22 -2.96
C PHE A 251 27.72 0.92 -1.45
N GLY A 252 27.10 -0.19 -1.04
CA GLY A 252 26.99 -0.60 0.37
C GLY A 252 25.94 0.16 1.18
N MET A 253 25.09 0.97 0.55
CA MET A 253 23.99 1.70 1.18
C MET A 253 22.68 1.37 0.49
N ALA A 254 21.57 1.51 1.22
CA ALA A 254 20.25 1.39 0.62
C ALA A 254 20.07 2.45 -0.49
N ALA A 255 19.65 2.02 -1.67
CA ALA A 255 19.62 2.87 -2.87
C ALA A 255 18.69 4.09 -2.75
N ASP A 256 17.66 4.00 -1.92
CA ASP A 256 16.72 5.08 -1.65
C ASP A 256 17.24 6.13 -0.65
N GLN A 257 18.28 5.81 0.11
CA GLN A 257 18.99 6.78 0.98
C GLN A 257 19.90 7.70 0.17
N ILE A 258 20.27 7.32 -1.05
CA ILE A 258 20.95 8.18 -2.01
C ILE A 258 19.91 9.15 -2.60
N ALA A 259 19.28 9.94 -1.74
CA ALA A 259 18.20 10.84 -2.12
C ALA A 259 18.71 12.22 -2.54
N LEU A 260 17.98 12.84 -3.47
CA LEU A 260 18.14 14.26 -3.76
C LEU A 260 17.37 15.09 -2.71
N PRO A 261 17.72 16.37 -2.50
CA PRO A 261 16.90 17.26 -1.69
C PRO A 261 15.45 17.29 -2.21
N SER A 262 14.47 17.38 -1.30
CA SER A 262 13.03 17.37 -1.66
C SER A 262 12.60 18.50 -2.59
N TRP A 263 13.39 19.60 -2.67
CA TRP A 263 13.17 20.69 -3.61
C TRP A 263 13.72 20.43 -5.01
N ALA A 264 14.47 19.33 -5.21
CA ALA A 264 15.06 19.02 -6.51
C ALA A 264 13.96 18.82 -7.56
N PRO A 265 14.10 19.36 -8.76
CA PRO A 265 13.08 19.23 -9.79
C PRO A 265 12.96 17.79 -10.27
N TRP A 266 11.77 17.39 -10.72
CA TRP A 266 11.47 16.02 -11.17
C TRP A 266 12.48 15.47 -12.20
N TRP A 267 13.01 16.29 -13.10
CA TRP A 267 14.01 15.82 -14.06
C TRP A 267 15.29 15.30 -13.37
N ALA A 268 15.68 15.87 -12.23
CA ALA A 268 16.84 15.42 -11.47
C ALA A 268 16.56 14.05 -10.79
N THR A 269 15.35 13.87 -10.22
CA THR A 269 14.89 12.58 -9.70
C THR A 269 14.84 11.52 -10.81
N SER A 270 14.31 11.87 -11.97
CA SER A 270 14.30 10.99 -13.15
C SER A 270 15.71 10.63 -13.62
N ALA A 271 16.64 11.60 -13.65
CA ALA A 271 18.03 11.34 -14.01
C ALA A 271 18.70 10.38 -13.00
N ARG A 272 18.51 10.59 -11.70
CA ARG A 272 18.98 9.69 -10.64
C ARG A 272 18.47 8.25 -10.86
N LEU A 273 17.18 8.09 -11.11
CA LEU A 273 16.58 6.77 -11.34
C LEU A 273 17.13 6.11 -12.62
N ARG A 274 17.40 6.89 -13.67
CA ARG A 274 18.10 6.39 -14.88
C ARG A 274 19.50 5.90 -14.58
N ILE A 275 20.27 6.65 -13.78
CA ILE A 275 21.61 6.24 -13.33
C ILE A 275 21.51 4.96 -12.49
N ALA A 276 20.58 4.89 -11.54
CA ALA A 276 20.34 3.70 -10.73
C ALA A 276 19.97 2.48 -11.61
N ALA A 277 19.14 2.68 -12.64
CA ALA A 277 18.79 1.62 -13.59
C ALA A 277 20.00 1.15 -14.42
N MET A 278 20.86 2.07 -14.86
CA MET A 278 22.11 1.72 -15.56
C MET A 278 23.07 0.95 -14.66
N LEU A 279 23.28 1.42 -13.41
CA LEU A 279 24.14 0.76 -12.43
C LEU A 279 23.58 -0.60 -12.00
N SER A 280 22.27 -0.74 -12.02
CA SER A 280 21.61 -2.02 -11.80
C SER A 280 21.87 -3.03 -12.91
N GLY A 281 22.31 -2.62 -14.09
CA GLY A 281 22.56 -3.48 -15.25
C GLY A 281 21.28 -4.04 -15.90
N GLY A 282 21.28 -4.20 -17.20
CA GLY A 282 20.12 -4.72 -17.94
C GLY A 282 19.84 -6.19 -17.66
N LEU A 283 18.56 -6.54 -17.47
CA LEU A 283 18.12 -7.94 -17.34
C LEU A 283 17.69 -8.57 -18.68
N ARG A 284 17.82 -7.81 -19.77
CA ARG A 284 17.49 -8.31 -21.13
C ARG A 284 18.23 -9.60 -21.49
N LYS A 285 19.50 -9.72 -21.07
CA LYS A 285 20.31 -10.93 -21.30
C LYS A 285 19.73 -12.20 -20.67
N TYR A 286 18.81 -12.05 -19.72
CA TYR A 286 18.10 -13.15 -19.06
C TYR A 286 16.66 -13.31 -19.57
N GLY A 287 16.30 -12.65 -20.69
CA GLY A 287 14.98 -12.77 -21.30
C GLY A 287 13.91 -11.80 -20.77
N LEU A 288 14.22 -10.90 -19.81
CA LEU A 288 13.23 -9.93 -19.36
C LEU A 288 12.92 -8.92 -20.48
N PRO A 289 11.62 -8.64 -20.73
CA PRO A 289 11.23 -7.62 -21.70
C PRO A 289 11.77 -6.23 -21.33
N ILE A 290 12.08 -5.42 -22.33
CA ILE A 290 12.47 -4.03 -22.11
C ILE A 290 11.24 -3.25 -21.69
N PRO A 291 11.31 -2.45 -20.60
CA PRO A 291 10.23 -1.54 -20.25
C PRO A 291 9.93 -0.54 -21.37
N SER A 292 8.65 -0.32 -21.67
CA SER A 292 8.21 0.66 -22.70
C SER A 292 8.23 2.11 -22.19
N HIS A 293 8.57 2.32 -20.93
CA HIS A 293 8.57 3.61 -20.24
C HIS A 293 9.95 3.89 -19.62
N ALA A 294 10.24 5.17 -19.35
CA ALA A 294 11.50 5.57 -18.72
C ALA A 294 11.54 5.20 -17.22
N PRO A 295 12.76 5.00 -16.63
CA PRO A 295 12.90 4.87 -15.18
C PRO A 295 12.28 6.05 -14.44
N GLY A 296 11.46 5.77 -13.41
CA GLY A 296 10.73 6.77 -12.64
C GLY A 296 9.33 7.09 -13.15
N GLN A 297 8.96 6.67 -14.35
CA GLN A 297 7.59 6.80 -14.84
C GLN A 297 6.64 5.72 -14.29
N SER A 298 7.16 4.69 -13.66
CA SER A 298 6.41 3.68 -12.92
C SER A 298 7.14 3.33 -11.64
N HIS A 299 6.42 2.72 -10.70
CA HIS A 299 7.03 2.17 -9.50
C HIS A 299 8.00 1.05 -9.90
N PRO A 300 9.33 1.17 -9.64
CA PRO A 300 10.29 0.14 -9.98
C PRO A 300 10.14 -1.06 -9.04
N VAL A 301 10.47 -2.24 -9.54
CA VAL A 301 10.70 -3.41 -8.69
C VAL A 301 12.09 -3.30 -8.07
N GLN A 302 12.21 -3.63 -6.80
CA GLN A 302 13.50 -3.67 -6.10
C GLN A 302 13.80 -5.10 -5.65
N SER A 303 14.78 -5.74 -6.30
CA SER A 303 15.21 -7.08 -5.94
C SER A 303 16.65 -7.31 -6.37
N ASP A 304 17.51 -7.65 -5.41
CA ASP A 304 18.87 -8.10 -5.70
C ASP A 304 18.85 -9.59 -6.05
N ALA A 305 18.11 -10.41 -5.30
CA ALA A 305 18.06 -11.86 -5.43
C ALA A 305 17.58 -12.35 -6.81
N ILE A 306 16.60 -11.69 -7.43
CA ILE A 306 16.09 -12.10 -8.74
C ILE A 306 17.21 -12.12 -9.80
N ARG A 307 18.18 -11.20 -9.72
CA ARG A 307 19.31 -11.12 -10.65
C ARG A 307 20.22 -12.32 -10.55
N ASP A 308 20.51 -12.72 -9.33
CA ASP A 308 21.40 -13.86 -9.05
C ASP A 308 20.74 -15.16 -9.50
N ARG A 309 19.43 -15.32 -9.24
CA ARG A 309 18.67 -16.50 -9.63
C ARG A 309 18.47 -16.63 -11.14
N LEU A 310 18.21 -15.51 -11.81
CA LEU A 310 18.18 -15.46 -13.29
C LEU A 310 19.56 -15.75 -13.88
N GLY A 311 20.63 -15.20 -13.28
CA GLY A 311 22.01 -15.43 -13.72
C GLY A 311 22.45 -16.89 -13.56
N ALA A 312 21.96 -17.58 -12.54
CA ALA A 312 22.19 -19.00 -12.30
C ALA A 312 21.32 -19.93 -13.20
N GLY A 313 20.38 -19.36 -13.97
CA GLY A 313 19.42 -20.15 -14.76
C GLY A 313 18.36 -20.88 -13.94
N ALA A 314 18.20 -20.50 -12.65
CA ALA A 314 17.25 -21.14 -11.75
C ALA A 314 15.80 -20.66 -11.93
N ILE A 315 15.60 -19.58 -12.70
CA ILE A 315 14.30 -19.06 -13.11
C ILE A 315 14.32 -18.87 -14.63
N ALA A 316 13.37 -19.48 -15.31
CA ALA A 316 13.17 -19.29 -16.75
C ALA A 316 12.17 -18.15 -16.99
N VAL A 317 12.57 -17.15 -17.78
CA VAL A 317 11.66 -16.07 -18.20
C VAL A 317 10.87 -16.50 -19.41
N LYS A 318 9.55 -16.29 -19.34
CA LYS A 318 8.60 -16.60 -20.41
C LYS A 318 7.80 -15.34 -20.79
N PRO A 319 7.36 -15.21 -22.04
CA PRO A 319 6.44 -14.13 -22.42
C PRO A 319 5.05 -14.33 -21.83
N GLY A 320 4.07 -13.56 -22.29
CA GLY A 320 2.67 -13.71 -21.82
C GLY A 320 2.10 -15.08 -22.14
N ILE A 321 1.13 -15.51 -21.34
CA ILE A 321 0.39 -16.74 -21.57
C ILE A 321 -0.50 -16.57 -22.82
N GLU A 322 -0.57 -17.59 -23.65
CA GLU A 322 -1.49 -17.70 -24.77
C GLU A 322 -2.73 -18.52 -24.38
N ARG A 323 -2.52 -19.71 -23.79
CA ARG A 323 -3.57 -20.60 -23.33
C ARG A 323 -3.08 -21.54 -22.23
N LEU A 324 -4.01 -22.14 -21.54
CA LEU A 324 -3.77 -23.18 -20.54
C LEU A 324 -4.08 -24.57 -21.15
N GLU A 325 -3.30 -25.57 -20.80
CA GLU A 325 -3.51 -26.97 -21.10
C GLU A 325 -3.44 -27.77 -19.79
N SER A 326 -4.01 -29.00 -19.77
CA SER A 326 -4.19 -29.77 -18.53
C SER A 326 -3.02 -29.73 -17.55
N ASP A 327 -1.80 -29.93 -18.01
CA ASP A 327 -0.58 -30.08 -17.19
C ASP A 327 0.49 -29.04 -17.50
N ARG A 328 0.17 -28.04 -18.34
CA ARG A 328 1.16 -27.06 -18.81
C ARG A 328 0.56 -25.72 -19.20
N VAL A 329 1.44 -24.75 -19.32
CA VAL A 329 1.12 -23.41 -19.84
C VAL A 329 1.79 -23.21 -21.18
N VAL A 330 1.04 -22.72 -22.17
CA VAL A 330 1.54 -22.33 -23.50
C VAL A 330 1.68 -20.82 -23.56
N PHE A 331 2.83 -20.36 -24.00
CA PHE A 331 3.17 -18.93 -24.06
C PHE A 331 3.03 -18.36 -25.48
N THR A 332 2.94 -17.04 -25.60
CA THR A 332 2.71 -16.33 -26.88
C THR A 332 3.83 -16.49 -27.91
N ASP A 333 4.99 -17.03 -27.53
CA ASP A 333 6.08 -17.41 -28.46
C ASP A 333 6.01 -18.88 -28.92
N GLY A 334 4.96 -19.59 -28.54
CA GLY A 334 4.76 -21.01 -28.79
C GLY A 334 5.53 -21.95 -27.86
N SER A 335 6.37 -21.42 -26.95
CA SER A 335 7.04 -22.26 -25.96
C SER A 335 6.03 -22.75 -24.91
N GLN A 336 6.36 -23.86 -24.26
CA GLN A 336 5.52 -24.48 -23.23
C GLN A 336 6.33 -24.68 -21.95
N ALA A 337 5.65 -24.76 -20.80
CA ALA A 337 6.23 -25.16 -19.53
C ALA A 337 5.25 -26.07 -18.78
N PRO A 338 5.72 -27.17 -18.18
CA PRO A 338 4.91 -27.95 -17.26
C PRO A 338 4.52 -27.07 -16.07
N ALA A 339 3.36 -27.31 -15.50
CA ALA A 339 2.89 -26.59 -14.35
C ALA A 339 2.01 -27.49 -13.44
N ASP A 340 2.35 -27.55 -12.17
CA ASP A 340 1.50 -28.09 -11.10
C ASP A 340 0.76 -26.95 -10.40
N LEU A 341 1.35 -25.73 -10.43
CA LEU A 341 0.83 -24.54 -9.78
C LEU A 341 1.04 -23.30 -10.65
N ILE A 342 -0.01 -22.51 -10.79
CA ILE A 342 0.07 -21.14 -11.35
C ILE A 342 -0.17 -20.13 -10.22
N VAL A 343 0.78 -19.20 -10.03
CA VAL A 343 0.64 -18.10 -9.07
C VAL A 343 0.38 -16.80 -9.82
N TRP A 344 -0.82 -16.27 -9.70
CA TRP A 344 -1.25 -15.03 -10.34
C TRP A 344 -0.82 -13.82 -9.51
N ALA A 345 0.33 -13.23 -9.83
CA ALA A 345 0.83 -11.98 -9.22
C ALA A 345 0.40 -10.75 -10.06
N THR A 346 -0.88 -10.68 -10.36
CA THR A 346 -1.49 -9.75 -11.32
C THR A 346 -1.97 -8.44 -10.67
N GLY A 347 -1.75 -8.29 -9.37
CA GLY A 347 -2.04 -7.08 -8.60
C GLY A 347 -3.45 -7.08 -8.01
N TYR A 348 -3.94 -5.88 -7.65
CA TYR A 348 -5.15 -5.70 -6.86
C TYR A 348 -6.07 -4.66 -7.49
N ARG A 349 -7.36 -4.72 -7.12
CA ARG A 349 -8.35 -3.69 -7.38
C ARG A 349 -8.47 -2.79 -6.14
N VAL A 350 -8.69 -1.52 -6.35
CA VAL A 350 -9.13 -0.62 -5.27
C VAL A 350 -10.61 -0.86 -5.05
N ASN A 351 -10.97 -1.21 -3.83
CA ASN A 351 -12.34 -1.54 -3.49
C ASN A 351 -12.72 -1.00 -2.10
N PHE A 352 -13.96 -0.53 -2.00
CA PHE A 352 -14.58 -0.02 -0.77
C PHE A 352 -15.93 -0.68 -0.59
N PRO A 353 -16.00 -1.95 -0.13
CA PRO A 353 -17.22 -2.76 -0.11
C PRO A 353 -18.31 -2.24 0.84
N PHE A 354 -17.94 -1.29 1.70
CA PHE A 354 -18.83 -0.63 2.64
C PHE A 354 -19.49 0.65 2.10
N PHE A 355 -19.20 1.05 0.88
CA PHE A 355 -19.91 2.13 0.18
C PHE A 355 -20.81 1.57 -0.91
N ASP A 356 -21.96 2.19 -1.10
CA ASP A 356 -22.75 1.98 -2.30
C ASP A 356 -21.95 2.44 -3.53
N PRO A 357 -21.91 1.67 -4.63
CA PRO A 357 -21.14 2.03 -5.83
C PRO A 357 -21.52 3.39 -6.44
N ASP A 358 -22.77 3.81 -6.27
CA ASP A 358 -23.27 5.10 -6.72
C ASP A 358 -22.73 6.27 -5.84
N LEU A 359 -22.35 5.99 -4.61
CA LEU A 359 -21.78 6.98 -3.71
C LEU A 359 -20.27 7.11 -3.91
N ILE A 360 -19.56 5.99 -3.88
CA ILE A 360 -18.10 5.93 -4.05
C ILE A 360 -17.74 4.71 -4.92
N SER A 361 -17.12 4.97 -6.06
CA SER A 361 -16.56 3.95 -6.94
C SER A 361 -15.12 4.29 -7.30
N ALA A 362 -14.25 3.30 -7.32
CA ALA A 362 -12.86 3.41 -7.78
C ALA A 362 -12.63 2.56 -9.04
N GLU A 363 -13.54 2.66 -10.01
CA GLU A 363 -13.40 1.96 -11.28
C GLU A 363 -12.06 2.29 -11.95
N GLY A 364 -11.38 1.28 -12.49
CA GLY A 364 -10.05 1.46 -13.06
C GLY A 364 -8.96 1.86 -12.06
N ASN A 365 -9.21 1.71 -10.75
CA ASN A 365 -8.38 2.20 -9.64
C ASN A 365 -8.23 3.73 -9.63
N ASP A 366 -9.21 4.44 -10.17
CA ASP A 366 -9.24 5.91 -10.17
C ASP A 366 -10.34 6.42 -9.23
N LEU A 367 -9.95 7.32 -8.34
CA LEU A 367 -10.86 8.05 -7.46
C LEU A 367 -10.43 9.52 -7.44
N PRO A 368 -11.30 10.45 -7.89
CA PRO A 368 -10.95 11.86 -8.00
C PRO A 368 -10.89 12.51 -6.60
N LEU A 369 -9.70 12.55 -6.02
CA LEU A 369 -9.45 13.11 -4.69
C LEU A 369 -8.54 14.32 -4.74
N PHE A 370 -8.93 15.40 -4.07
CA PHE A 370 -8.04 16.53 -3.83
C PHE A 370 -6.90 16.10 -2.91
N LYS A 371 -5.67 16.35 -3.36
CA LYS A 371 -4.47 15.88 -2.65
C LYS A 371 -4.48 14.38 -2.36
N ARG A 372 -5.10 13.58 -3.25
CA ARG A 372 -5.19 12.12 -3.11
C ARG A 372 -5.84 11.64 -1.80
N MET A 373 -6.60 12.49 -1.12
CA MET A 373 -7.20 12.12 0.17
C MET A 373 -8.55 12.76 0.47
N ILE A 374 -8.91 13.93 -0.10
CA ILE A 374 -10.15 14.64 0.25
C ILE A 374 -11.14 14.49 -0.90
N HIS A 375 -12.32 13.94 -0.62
CA HIS A 375 -13.36 13.85 -1.64
C HIS A 375 -14.01 15.24 -1.86
N PRO A 376 -14.03 15.76 -3.10
CA PRO A 376 -14.49 17.12 -3.36
C PRO A 376 -15.99 17.32 -3.16
N ASP A 377 -16.78 16.26 -3.37
CA ASP A 377 -18.25 16.30 -3.36
C ASP A 377 -18.86 15.73 -2.08
N HIS A 378 -18.04 15.08 -1.24
CA HIS A 378 -18.48 14.44 0.00
C HIS A 378 -17.73 15.02 1.20
N PRO A 379 -18.17 16.18 1.74
CA PRO A 379 -17.57 16.79 2.92
C PRO A 379 -17.46 15.81 4.10
N GLY A 380 -16.32 15.83 4.78
CA GLY A 380 -16.03 14.95 5.90
C GLY A 380 -15.60 13.52 5.49
N LEU A 381 -15.44 13.23 4.18
CA LEU A 381 -14.90 11.94 3.71
C LEU A 381 -13.45 12.08 3.25
N PHE A 382 -12.57 11.33 3.91
CA PHE A 382 -11.13 11.35 3.67
C PHE A 382 -10.59 9.94 3.43
N PHE A 383 -9.58 9.82 2.55
CA PHE A 383 -8.90 8.56 2.23
C PHE A 383 -7.44 8.66 2.61
N ILE A 384 -6.97 7.81 3.52
CA ILE A 384 -5.61 7.86 4.05
C ILE A 384 -4.80 6.68 3.51
N GLY A 385 -3.65 7.00 2.87
CA GLY A 385 -2.78 5.99 2.28
C GLY A 385 -3.29 5.40 0.98
N LEU A 386 -4.33 5.97 0.36
CA LEU A 386 -4.79 5.60 -0.97
C LEU A 386 -3.88 6.22 -2.02
N LEU A 387 -2.65 5.75 -2.07
CA LEU A 387 -1.62 6.23 -2.99
C LEU A 387 -0.54 5.17 -3.21
N GLN A 388 0.15 5.25 -4.34
CA GLN A 388 1.25 4.37 -4.70
C GLN A 388 2.53 5.21 -4.88
N PRO A 389 3.31 5.45 -3.80
CA PRO A 389 4.48 6.30 -3.89
C PRO A 389 5.66 5.57 -4.55
N ILE A 390 6.48 6.30 -5.30
CA ILE A 390 7.87 5.88 -5.53
C ILE A 390 8.63 6.20 -4.24
N GLY A 391 8.58 5.28 -3.28
CA GLY A 391 9.08 5.44 -1.92
C GLY A 391 8.14 4.85 -0.88
N ALA A 392 8.14 5.41 0.33
CA ALA A 392 7.40 4.90 1.49
C ALA A 392 5.97 5.45 1.59
N VAL A 393 5.04 4.61 2.05
CA VAL A 393 3.65 5.04 2.29
C VAL A 393 3.44 5.62 3.69
N MET A 394 4.14 5.13 4.72
CA MET A 394 3.87 5.48 6.12
C MET A 394 4.03 6.98 6.41
N PRO A 395 5.15 7.66 6.05
CA PRO A 395 5.27 9.09 6.28
C PRO A 395 4.28 9.93 5.48
N LEU A 396 3.83 9.44 4.33
CA LEU A 396 2.82 10.14 3.51
C LEU A 396 1.43 10.05 4.15
N ALA A 397 1.06 8.86 4.64
CA ALA A 397 -0.19 8.67 5.38
C ALA A 397 -0.22 9.51 6.66
N GLU A 398 0.91 9.63 7.35
CA GLU A 398 1.06 10.53 8.50
C GLU A 398 0.86 12.02 8.10
N ALA A 399 1.49 12.47 7.02
CA ALA A 399 1.33 13.84 6.52
C ALA A 399 -0.11 14.13 6.06
N GLN A 400 -0.78 13.16 5.40
CA GLN A 400 -2.19 13.24 5.06
C GLN A 400 -3.05 13.39 6.32
N SER A 401 -2.83 12.53 7.31
CA SER A 401 -3.58 12.55 8.58
C SER A 401 -3.42 13.89 9.31
N ARG A 402 -2.22 14.45 9.35
CA ARG A 402 -1.98 15.80 9.92
C ARG A 402 -2.75 16.90 9.20
N LEU A 403 -2.84 16.85 7.86
CA LEU A 403 -3.60 17.85 7.11
C LEU A 403 -5.11 17.71 7.38
N VAL A 404 -5.63 16.47 7.44
CA VAL A 404 -7.04 16.23 7.80
C VAL A 404 -7.34 16.72 9.21
N VAL A 405 -6.49 16.43 10.19
CA VAL A 405 -6.67 16.92 11.56
C VAL A 405 -6.71 18.45 11.61
N LYS A 406 -5.82 19.14 10.86
CA LYS A 406 -5.87 20.61 10.76
C LYS A 406 -7.18 21.13 10.17
N ALA A 407 -7.78 20.41 9.23
CA ALA A 407 -9.09 20.77 8.71
C ALA A 407 -10.20 20.57 9.74
N LEU A 408 -10.14 19.48 10.51
CA LEU A 408 -11.11 19.17 11.55
C LEU A 408 -11.04 20.12 12.76
N THR A 409 -9.84 20.61 13.08
CA THR A 409 -9.62 21.57 14.19
C THR A 409 -9.79 23.03 13.78
N GLY A 410 -10.08 23.31 12.51
CA GLY A 410 -10.21 24.68 11.99
C GLY A 410 -8.87 25.40 11.76
N GLU A 411 -7.73 24.71 11.91
CA GLU A 411 -6.41 25.28 11.60
C GLU A 411 -6.10 25.35 10.10
N TYR A 412 -6.90 24.67 9.28
CA TYR A 412 -6.81 24.67 7.84
C TYR A 412 -8.19 24.76 7.22
N GLU A 413 -8.40 25.76 6.41
CA GLU A 413 -9.63 25.91 5.62
C GLU A 413 -9.45 25.27 4.25
N LEU A 414 -10.36 24.37 3.89
CA LEU A 414 -10.38 23.77 2.55
C LEU A 414 -10.61 24.85 1.51
N PRO A 415 -9.86 24.87 0.39
CA PRO A 415 -10.11 25.79 -0.69
C PRO A 415 -11.52 25.66 -1.23
N SER A 416 -12.03 26.72 -1.86
CA SER A 416 -13.34 26.69 -2.52
C SER A 416 -13.44 25.49 -3.49
N ARG A 417 -14.64 24.93 -3.68
CA ARG A 417 -14.86 23.81 -4.62
C ARG A 417 -14.28 24.11 -6.00
N ARG A 418 -14.42 25.35 -6.49
CA ARG A 418 -13.84 25.80 -7.78
C ARG A 418 -12.31 25.69 -7.78
N ASP A 419 -11.65 26.10 -6.71
CA ASP A 419 -10.20 26.01 -6.59
C ASP A 419 -9.72 24.57 -6.41
N VAL A 420 -10.44 23.76 -5.65
CA VAL A 420 -10.18 22.32 -5.50
C VAL A 420 -10.23 21.66 -6.89
N THR A 421 -11.31 21.83 -7.65
CA THR A 421 -11.46 21.24 -8.99
C THR A 421 -10.35 21.70 -9.95
N ARG A 422 -10.06 23.00 -9.98
CA ARG A 422 -8.96 23.54 -10.81
C ARG A 422 -7.62 22.89 -10.46
N ARG A 423 -7.29 22.82 -9.18
CA ARG A 423 -6.02 22.24 -8.69
C ARG A 423 -5.94 20.74 -8.91
N MET A 424 -7.05 20.01 -8.80
CA MET A 424 -7.12 18.59 -9.16
C MET A 424 -6.79 18.38 -10.65
N HIS A 425 -7.34 19.19 -11.55
CA HIS A 425 -7.02 19.13 -12.97
C HIS A 425 -5.56 19.51 -13.27
N GLU A 426 -4.97 20.43 -12.52
CA GLU A 426 -3.55 20.78 -12.64
C GLU A 426 -2.66 19.61 -12.18
N ASP A 427 -3.00 19.00 -11.07
CA ASP A 427 -2.30 17.82 -10.50
C ASP A 427 -2.41 16.62 -11.45
N ASP A 428 -3.59 16.34 -12.02
CA ASP A 428 -3.80 15.27 -13.00
C ASP A 428 -2.96 15.47 -14.26
N ARG A 429 -2.98 16.69 -14.84
CA ARG A 429 -2.13 17.02 -16.00
C ARG A 429 -0.64 16.86 -15.71
N ARG A 430 -0.20 17.22 -14.52
CA ARG A 430 1.19 17.05 -14.09
C ARG A 430 1.55 15.56 -13.97
N ASN A 431 0.68 14.78 -13.34
CA ASN A 431 0.89 13.34 -13.15
C ASN A 431 0.91 12.57 -14.47
N LYS A 432 0.00 12.86 -15.41
CA LYS A 432 -0.01 12.26 -16.75
C LYS A 432 1.25 12.56 -17.58
N ARG A 433 1.94 13.66 -17.28
CA ARG A 433 3.24 13.98 -17.92
C ARG A 433 4.42 13.29 -17.22
N ALA A 434 4.32 13.05 -15.91
CA ALA A 434 5.38 12.49 -15.11
C ALA A 434 5.38 10.95 -15.13
N PHE A 435 4.21 10.33 -15.14
CA PHE A 435 4.04 8.90 -14.98
C PHE A 435 3.48 8.23 -16.24
N TYR A 436 3.77 6.95 -16.36
CA TYR A 436 3.24 6.12 -17.46
C TYR A 436 1.73 5.93 -17.29
N ASP A 437 0.97 6.17 -18.36
CA ASP A 437 -0.49 6.05 -18.35
C ASP A 437 -0.91 4.58 -18.30
N SER A 438 -1.45 4.17 -17.15
CA SER A 438 -2.07 2.85 -16.97
C SER A 438 -2.96 2.84 -15.72
N PRO A 439 -3.98 1.96 -15.65
CA PRO A 439 -4.82 1.81 -14.45
C PRO A 439 -4.06 1.52 -13.15
N ARG A 440 -2.83 1.01 -13.26
CA ARG A 440 -1.95 0.78 -12.11
C ARG A 440 -1.35 2.06 -11.55
N HIS A 441 -1.25 3.13 -12.35
CA HIS A 441 -0.49 4.33 -12.00
C HIS A 441 -1.38 5.55 -11.71
N THR A 442 -2.70 5.38 -11.68
CA THR A 442 -3.66 6.45 -11.37
C THR A 442 -3.40 7.08 -10.00
N MET A 443 -2.96 6.27 -9.02
CA MET A 443 -2.65 6.70 -7.65
C MET A 443 -1.16 7.01 -7.43
N GLN A 444 -0.33 7.01 -8.47
CA GLN A 444 1.11 7.16 -8.31
C GLN A 444 1.51 8.58 -7.92
N VAL A 445 2.47 8.68 -6.99
CA VAL A 445 3.07 9.94 -6.55
C VAL A 445 4.59 9.78 -6.37
N ASP A 446 5.33 10.86 -6.55
CA ASP A 446 6.70 10.95 -6.09
C ASP A 446 6.71 11.29 -4.60
N PHE A 447 7.43 10.51 -3.80
CA PHE A 447 7.43 10.62 -2.34
C PHE A 447 7.83 12.03 -1.85
N ASP A 448 8.98 12.50 -2.29
CA ASP A 448 9.55 13.75 -1.77
C ASP A 448 8.73 14.97 -2.23
N HIS A 449 8.28 14.99 -3.48
CA HIS A 449 7.44 16.07 -4.01
C HIS A 449 6.05 16.10 -3.36
N TYR A 450 5.43 14.95 -3.17
CA TYR A 450 4.11 14.89 -2.57
C TYR A 450 4.13 15.29 -1.09
N LEU A 451 5.15 14.85 -0.34
CA LEU A 451 5.34 15.28 1.04
C LEU A 451 5.50 16.80 1.13
N LEU A 452 6.37 17.38 0.30
CA LEU A 452 6.56 18.84 0.24
C LEU A 452 5.28 19.58 -0.17
N GLU A 453 4.47 18.99 -1.03
CA GLU A 453 3.20 19.54 -1.46
C GLU A 453 2.18 19.60 -0.32
N LEU A 454 2.07 18.51 0.48
CA LEU A 454 1.22 18.49 1.68
C LEU A 454 1.71 19.50 2.73
N GLU A 455 3.01 19.61 2.95
CA GLU A 455 3.57 20.60 3.86
C GLU A 455 3.27 22.05 3.42
N ARG A 456 3.37 22.33 2.13
CA ARG A 456 3.00 23.65 1.56
C ARG A 456 1.50 23.92 1.72
N GLU A 457 0.68 22.90 1.55
CA GLU A 457 -0.77 23.00 1.74
C GLU A 457 -1.11 23.34 3.18
N MET A 458 -0.55 22.63 4.16
CA MET A 458 -0.72 22.91 5.57
C MET A 458 -0.32 24.33 5.99
N ARG A 459 0.68 24.92 5.29
CA ARG A 459 1.12 26.31 5.57
C ARG A 459 0.21 27.36 4.95
N ARG A 460 -0.47 27.06 3.84
CA ARG A 460 -1.40 27.99 3.16
C ARG A 460 -2.68 28.21 3.96
N GLY A 461 -3.12 27.19 4.69
CA GLY A 461 -4.34 27.20 5.48
C GLY A 461 -4.26 27.94 6.81
N LYS A 462 -3.17 28.59 7.15
CA LYS A 462 -3.15 29.49 8.30
C LYS A 462 -4.04 30.68 7.97
N VAL A 463 -5.28 30.66 8.44
CA VAL A 463 -6.10 31.85 8.56
C VAL A 463 -5.29 32.82 9.44
N ALA A 464 -5.05 34.03 8.94
CA ALA A 464 -4.48 35.09 9.78
C ALA A 464 -5.43 35.28 10.95
N ALA A 465 -4.96 34.94 12.16
CA ALA A 465 -5.67 35.19 13.40
C ALA A 465 -5.77 36.69 13.65
#